data_9ecf18de13e4a96a81136a7eb5f307a5
#
_entry.id   9ecf18de13e4a96a81136a7eb5f307a5
#
_cell.length_a   1.000
_cell.length_b   1.000
_cell.length_c   1.000
_cell.angle_alpha   90.00
_cell.angle_beta   90.00
_cell.angle_gamma   90.00
#
_symmetry.space_group_name_H-M   'P 1'
#
loop_
_entity.id
_entity.type
_entity.pdbx_description
1 polymer ?
#
loop_
_entity_poly.entity_id
_entity_poly.type
_entity_poly.pdbx_seq_one_letter_code
_entity_poly.pdbx_strand_id
1 'polypeptide(L)'
;MSERKHKIPPSSEAYRVADLLHSAAIHLLRTVRARDQSMGIGPAQLSALSVLVFGGPRSLKELAEAEQVRPPTMSRIVTGLVRAGLVRRKETDDKRRLRLEATAKGTKILQEGRQRRVELLARSLQTLAQGELQEATALAQFMQKLIGQLQASQKQ
;
A
#
# COMPACT_ATOMS: atom_id res chain seq x y z
N MET A 1 26.11 -18.83 -17.22
CA MET A 1 26.08 -19.55 -15.93
C MET A 1 24.74 -19.25 -15.28
N SER A 2 23.84 -20.24 -15.24
CA SER A 2 22.47 -20.08 -14.74
C SER A 2 22.51 -20.07 -13.21
N GLU A 3 22.20 -18.93 -12.58
CA GLU A 3 21.93 -18.86 -11.13
C GLU A 3 20.74 -19.76 -10.82
N ARG A 4 21.02 -20.94 -10.26
CA ARG A 4 19.98 -21.75 -9.62
C ARG A 4 19.45 -20.96 -8.43
N LYS A 5 18.30 -20.28 -8.60
CA LYS A 5 17.53 -19.73 -7.48
C LYS A 5 17.36 -20.85 -6.46
N HIS A 6 18.07 -20.79 -5.36
CA HIS A 6 18.00 -21.78 -4.29
C HIS A 6 16.58 -21.75 -3.72
N LYS A 7 15.79 -22.75 -4.06
CA LYS A 7 14.40 -22.86 -3.59
C LYS A 7 14.45 -23.17 -2.09
N ILE A 8 13.97 -22.25 -1.27
CA ILE A 8 13.93 -22.44 0.18
C ILE A 8 12.98 -23.61 0.48
N PRO A 9 13.43 -24.65 1.22
CA PRO A 9 12.58 -25.79 1.54
C PRO A 9 11.37 -25.36 2.40
N PRO A 10 10.15 -25.87 2.11
CA PRO A 10 8.97 -25.58 2.92
C PRO A 10 9.10 -26.00 4.40
N SER A 11 9.97 -26.95 4.68
CA SER A 11 10.26 -27.42 6.04
C SER A 11 11.22 -26.52 6.82
N SER A 12 11.83 -25.51 6.18
CA SER A 12 12.76 -24.61 6.87
C SER A 12 12.01 -23.68 7.83
N GLU A 13 12.67 -23.30 8.92
CA GLU A 13 12.13 -22.34 9.89
C GLU A 13 11.80 -21.01 9.24
N ALA A 14 12.67 -20.51 8.37
CA ALA A 14 12.45 -19.28 7.62
C ALA A 14 11.17 -19.32 6.77
N TYR A 15 10.87 -20.45 6.13
CA TYR A 15 9.66 -20.64 5.35
C TYR A 15 8.40 -20.58 6.24
N ARG A 16 8.42 -21.28 7.37
CA ARG A 16 7.29 -21.28 8.32
C ARG A 16 7.02 -19.90 8.88
N VAL A 17 8.07 -19.16 9.26
CA VAL A 17 7.93 -17.77 9.76
C VAL A 17 7.39 -16.86 8.65
N ALA A 18 7.88 -17.00 7.42
CA ALA A 18 7.38 -16.23 6.28
C ALA A 18 5.89 -16.48 6.00
N ASP A 19 5.44 -17.73 6.09
CA ASP A 19 4.03 -18.11 5.92
C ASP A 19 3.14 -17.51 7.00
N LEU A 20 3.56 -17.56 8.27
CA LEU A 20 2.87 -16.93 9.39
C LEU A 20 2.76 -15.41 9.21
N LEU A 21 3.86 -14.74 8.86
CA LEU A 21 3.88 -13.30 8.62
C LEU A 21 2.98 -12.91 7.46
N HIS A 22 3.05 -13.65 6.34
CA HIS A 22 2.21 -13.43 5.17
C HIS A 22 0.72 -13.55 5.51
N SER A 23 0.35 -14.64 6.18
CA SER A 23 -1.02 -14.91 6.58
C SER A 23 -1.53 -13.82 7.54
N ALA A 24 -0.77 -13.50 8.59
CA ALA A 24 -1.14 -12.46 9.56
C ALA A 24 -1.31 -11.09 8.91
N ALA A 25 -0.42 -10.69 8.00
CA ALA A 25 -0.48 -9.42 7.29
C ALA A 25 -1.76 -9.31 6.43
N ILE A 26 -2.10 -10.36 5.69
CA ILE A 26 -3.33 -10.41 4.87
C ILE A 26 -4.57 -10.30 5.75
N HIS A 27 -4.64 -11.09 6.82
CA HIS A 27 -5.79 -11.08 7.72
C HIS A 27 -5.95 -9.73 8.43
N LEU A 28 -4.87 -9.16 8.93
CA LEU A 28 -4.86 -7.83 9.56
C LEU A 28 -5.39 -6.77 8.60
N LEU A 29 -4.83 -6.70 7.39
CA LEU A 29 -5.26 -5.72 6.38
C LEU A 29 -6.73 -5.90 5.99
N ARG A 30 -7.21 -7.14 5.85
CA ARG A 30 -8.61 -7.44 5.54
C ARG A 30 -9.54 -6.98 6.66
N THR A 31 -9.21 -7.30 7.91
CA THR A 31 -10.00 -6.93 9.09
C THR A 31 -10.12 -5.43 9.26
N VAL A 32 -9.00 -4.71 9.12
CA VAL A 32 -8.96 -3.27 9.25
C VAL A 32 -9.71 -2.57 8.10
N ARG A 33 -9.60 -3.10 6.87
CA ARG A 33 -10.32 -2.55 5.70
C ARG A 33 -11.82 -2.81 5.75
N ALA A 34 -12.27 -3.96 6.24
CA ALA A 34 -13.69 -4.29 6.33
C ALA A 34 -14.48 -3.29 7.18
N ARG A 35 -13.82 -2.67 8.17
CA ARG A 35 -14.42 -1.65 9.05
C ARG A 35 -14.30 -0.22 8.51
N ASP A 36 -13.58 0.01 7.42
CA ASP A 36 -13.35 1.35 6.83
C ASP A 36 -14.11 1.53 5.49
N GLN A 37 -15.36 1.09 5.42
CA GLN A 37 -16.20 1.22 4.22
C GLN A 37 -16.66 2.66 3.91
N SER A 38 -16.29 3.64 4.72
CA SER A 38 -16.83 5.01 4.69
C SER A 38 -16.24 5.94 3.61
N MET A 39 -15.28 5.48 2.81
CA MET A 39 -14.57 6.39 1.88
C MET A 39 -15.21 6.53 0.50
N GLY A 40 -16.22 5.75 0.16
CA GLY A 40 -16.91 5.83 -1.14
C GLY A 40 -16.04 5.49 -2.36
N ILE A 41 -14.82 4.97 -2.15
CA ILE A 41 -13.89 4.54 -3.20
C ILE A 41 -13.45 3.10 -2.98
N GLY A 42 -13.29 2.36 -4.08
CA GLY A 42 -12.89 0.96 -4.04
C GLY A 42 -11.41 0.76 -3.68
N PRO A 43 -11.03 -0.48 -3.28
CA PRO A 43 -9.65 -0.78 -2.86
C PRO A 43 -8.58 -0.43 -3.91
N ALA A 44 -8.84 -0.67 -5.19
CA ALA A 44 -7.91 -0.33 -6.26
C ALA A 44 -7.75 1.19 -6.45
N GLN A 45 -8.83 1.95 -6.28
CA GLN A 45 -8.79 3.41 -6.30
C GLN A 45 -8.01 3.98 -5.11
N LEU A 46 -8.21 3.38 -3.92
CA LEU A 46 -7.47 3.77 -2.72
C LEU A 46 -5.97 3.51 -2.85
N SER A 47 -5.59 2.36 -3.44
CA SER A 47 -4.20 2.01 -3.70
C SER A 47 -3.55 3.01 -4.66
N ALA A 48 -4.15 3.24 -5.83
CA ALA A 48 -3.65 4.20 -6.81
C ALA A 48 -3.55 5.63 -6.26
N LEU A 49 -4.53 6.06 -5.45
CA LEU A 49 -4.51 7.35 -4.78
C LEU A 49 -3.33 7.44 -3.78
N SER A 50 -3.05 6.37 -3.05
CA SER A 50 -1.93 6.34 -2.09
C SER A 50 -0.58 6.47 -2.78
N VAL A 51 -0.40 5.84 -3.95
CA VAL A 51 0.81 6.00 -4.76
C VAL A 51 1.02 7.46 -5.18
N LEU A 52 -0.05 8.16 -5.56
CA LEU A 52 0.03 9.57 -5.95
C LEU A 52 0.26 10.52 -4.76
N VAL A 53 -0.31 10.22 -3.60
CA VAL A 53 -0.13 11.05 -2.40
C VAL A 53 1.27 10.91 -1.82
N PHE A 54 1.79 9.70 -1.72
CA PHE A 54 3.10 9.44 -1.09
C PHE A 54 4.26 9.43 -2.08
N GLY A 55 4.01 9.03 -3.33
CA GLY A 55 5.03 8.95 -4.38
C GLY A 55 5.07 10.15 -5.32
N GLY A 56 4.16 11.13 -5.13
CA GLY A 56 4.07 12.31 -5.98
C GLY A 56 3.41 12.09 -7.34
N PRO A 57 3.35 13.14 -8.17
CA PRO A 57 2.71 13.10 -9.48
C PRO A 57 3.35 12.07 -10.43
N ARG A 58 2.52 11.30 -11.15
CA ARG A 58 2.95 10.24 -12.08
C ARG A 58 2.17 10.29 -13.38
N SER A 59 2.77 9.80 -14.46
CA SER A 59 2.04 9.47 -15.68
C SER A 59 1.13 8.26 -15.47
N LEU A 60 0.18 8.04 -16.37
CA LEU A 60 -0.69 6.86 -16.32
C LEU A 60 0.13 5.55 -16.40
N LYS A 61 1.20 5.55 -17.22
CA LYS A 61 2.07 4.38 -17.38
C LYS A 61 2.82 4.07 -16.08
N GLU A 62 3.50 5.05 -15.49
CA GLU A 62 4.23 4.90 -14.23
C GLU A 62 3.30 4.44 -13.08
N LEU A 63 2.04 4.93 -13.06
CA LEU A 63 1.07 4.51 -12.06
C LEU A 63 0.59 3.07 -12.29
N ALA A 64 0.40 2.66 -13.55
CA ALA A 64 0.04 1.29 -13.90
C ALA A 64 1.15 0.29 -13.54
N GLU A 65 2.41 0.66 -13.78
CA GLU A 65 3.59 -0.11 -13.41
C GLU A 65 3.71 -0.25 -11.88
N ALA A 66 3.54 0.84 -11.14
CA ALA A 66 3.59 0.83 -9.67
C ALA A 66 2.52 -0.06 -9.04
N GLU A 67 1.32 -0.11 -9.63
CA GLU A 67 0.20 -0.94 -9.19
C GLU A 67 0.17 -2.34 -9.83
N GLN A 68 1.13 -2.66 -10.71
CA GLN A 68 1.24 -3.94 -11.42
C GLN A 68 -0.04 -4.31 -12.19
N VAL A 69 -0.71 -3.32 -12.78
CA VAL A 69 -1.90 -3.50 -13.60
C VAL A 69 -1.69 -3.03 -15.03
N ARG A 70 -2.54 -3.50 -15.95
CA ARG A 70 -2.49 -3.07 -17.34
C ARG A 70 -2.98 -1.62 -17.49
N PRO A 71 -2.41 -0.82 -18.42
CA PRO A 71 -2.80 0.58 -18.62
C PRO A 71 -4.31 0.82 -18.82
N PRO A 72 -5.09 -0.02 -19.54
CA PRO A 72 -6.54 0.14 -19.64
C PRO A 72 -7.27 0.04 -18.30
N THR A 73 -6.81 -0.87 -17.43
CA THR A 73 -7.36 -1.02 -16.07
C THR A 73 -7.05 0.23 -15.23
N MET A 74 -5.79 0.70 -15.28
CA MET A 74 -5.41 1.93 -14.57
C MET A 74 -6.18 3.14 -15.08
N SER A 75 -6.42 3.24 -16.40
CA SER A 75 -7.22 4.33 -16.99
C SER A 75 -8.64 4.39 -16.39
N ARG A 76 -9.29 3.24 -16.18
CA ARG A 76 -10.63 3.18 -15.54
C ARG A 76 -10.57 3.62 -14.07
N ILE A 77 -9.55 3.17 -13.33
CA ILE A 77 -9.33 3.55 -11.93
C ILE A 77 -9.14 5.07 -11.83
N VAL A 78 -8.27 5.63 -12.65
CA VAL A 78 -7.98 7.08 -12.68
C VAL A 78 -9.21 7.88 -13.09
N THR A 79 -9.97 7.42 -14.07
CA THR A 79 -11.23 8.09 -14.49
C THR A 79 -12.20 8.18 -13.32
N GLY A 80 -12.34 7.13 -12.52
CA GLY A 80 -13.14 7.15 -11.30
C GLY A 80 -12.63 8.14 -10.26
N LEU A 81 -11.32 8.19 -10.03
CA LEU A 81 -10.69 9.13 -9.09
C LEU A 81 -10.84 10.58 -9.54
N VAL A 82 -10.69 10.87 -10.84
CA VAL A 82 -10.88 12.21 -11.40
C VAL A 82 -12.34 12.62 -11.28
N ARG A 83 -13.30 11.75 -11.60
CA ARG A 83 -14.74 12.01 -11.45
C ARG A 83 -15.11 12.29 -10.00
N ALA A 84 -14.49 11.62 -9.04
CA ALA A 84 -14.67 11.87 -7.61
C ALA A 84 -13.95 13.15 -7.11
N GLY A 85 -13.14 13.80 -7.95
CA GLY A 85 -12.37 15.00 -7.61
C GLY A 85 -11.17 14.72 -6.70
N LEU A 86 -10.68 13.45 -6.64
CA LEU A 86 -9.58 13.01 -5.77
C LEU A 86 -8.23 13.10 -6.46
N VAL A 87 -8.22 13.05 -7.78
CA VAL A 87 -7.06 13.18 -8.65
C VAL A 87 -7.37 14.22 -9.72
N ARG A 88 -6.37 14.98 -10.12
CA ARG A 88 -6.43 15.89 -11.26
C ARG A 88 -5.37 15.55 -12.29
N ARG A 89 -5.65 15.93 -13.53
CA ARG A 89 -4.66 15.90 -14.62
C ARG A 89 -3.94 17.24 -14.62
N LYS A 90 -2.63 17.21 -14.59
CA LYS A 90 -1.78 18.40 -14.65
C LYS A 90 -0.93 18.33 -15.93
N GLU A 91 -0.99 19.36 -16.73
CA GLU A 91 -0.07 19.54 -17.83
C GLU A 91 1.31 19.87 -17.26
N THR A 92 2.35 19.32 -17.87
CA THR A 92 3.74 19.68 -17.59
C THR A 92 4.20 20.69 -18.65
N ASP A 93 5.35 21.30 -18.43
CA ASP A 93 5.97 22.23 -19.40
C ASP A 93 6.15 21.58 -20.79
N ASP A 94 6.35 20.28 -20.85
CA ASP A 94 6.15 19.46 -22.04
C ASP A 94 4.65 19.11 -22.15
N LYS A 95 3.89 19.93 -22.91
CA LYS A 95 2.44 19.78 -23.18
C LYS A 95 2.01 18.38 -23.64
N ARG A 96 2.95 17.51 -24.02
CA ARG A 96 2.73 16.12 -24.42
C ARG A 96 2.67 15.14 -23.24
N ARG A 97 3.01 15.59 -22.01
CA ARG A 97 3.08 14.72 -20.83
C ARG A 97 2.04 15.14 -19.77
N LEU A 98 0.92 14.45 -19.76
CA LEU A 98 -0.05 14.58 -18.69
C LEU A 98 0.44 13.82 -17.44
N ARG A 99 0.50 14.51 -16.30
CA ARG A 99 0.71 13.90 -14.98
C ARG A 99 -0.57 13.87 -14.19
N LEU A 100 -0.73 12.82 -13.44
CA LEU A 100 -1.80 12.62 -12.47
C LEU A 100 -1.29 13.07 -11.11
N GLU A 101 -2.05 13.90 -10.44
CA GLU A 101 -1.70 14.47 -9.14
C GLU A 101 -2.89 14.32 -8.20
N ALA A 102 -2.64 13.92 -6.94
CA ALA A 102 -3.67 13.90 -5.92
C ALA A 102 -4.12 15.34 -5.59
N THR A 103 -5.43 15.53 -5.44
CA THR A 103 -5.98 16.81 -4.97
C THR A 103 -5.88 16.91 -3.45
N ALA A 104 -6.07 18.12 -2.90
CA ALA A 104 -6.19 18.29 -1.45
C ALA A 104 -7.32 17.42 -0.86
N LYS A 105 -8.46 17.30 -1.57
CA LYS A 105 -9.55 16.39 -1.21
C LYS A 105 -9.11 14.93 -1.19
N GLY A 106 -8.34 14.50 -2.21
CA GLY A 106 -7.80 13.12 -2.27
C GLY A 106 -6.86 12.82 -1.12
N THR A 107 -5.93 13.74 -0.85
CA THR A 107 -4.99 13.62 0.28
C THR A 107 -5.74 13.54 1.62
N LYS A 108 -6.72 14.42 1.83
CA LYS A 108 -7.53 14.43 3.05
C LYS A 108 -8.27 13.11 3.27
N ILE A 109 -8.97 12.60 2.25
CA ILE A 109 -9.70 11.31 2.34
C ILE A 109 -8.74 10.17 2.67
N LEU A 110 -7.57 10.11 2.04
CA LEU A 110 -6.57 9.08 2.32
C LEU A 110 -6.06 9.15 3.77
N GLN A 111 -5.78 10.35 4.27
CA GLN A 111 -5.31 10.57 5.63
C GLN A 111 -6.38 10.23 6.68
N GLU A 112 -7.62 10.65 6.46
CA GLU A 112 -8.74 10.31 7.35
C GLU A 112 -8.97 8.79 7.41
N GLY A 113 -8.93 8.10 6.26
CA GLY A 113 -9.02 6.66 6.23
C GLY A 113 -7.86 5.98 6.96
N ARG A 114 -6.63 6.49 6.81
CA ARG A 114 -5.48 6.03 7.58
C ARG A 114 -5.70 6.23 9.07
N GLN A 115 -6.14 7.41 9.47
CA GLN A 115 -6.38 7.75 10.88
C GLN A 115 -7.39 6.78 11.54
N ARG A 116 -8.53 6.54 10.89
CA ARG A 116 -9.53 5.59 11.39
C ARG A 116 -8.96 4.17 11.57
N ARG A 117 -8.13 3.70 10.63
CA ARG A 117 -7.48 2.39 10.73
C ARG A 117 -6.46 2.33 11.87
N VAL A 118 -5.68 3.40 12.05
CA VAL A 118 -4.73 3.52 13.17
C VAL A 118 -5.47 3.55 14.50
N GLU A 119 -6.55 4.31 14.62
CA GLU A 119 -7.38 4.36 15.84
C GLU A 119 -7.99 3.00 16.19
N LEU A 120 -8.46 2.27 15.17
CA LEU A 120 -8.98 0.91 15.38
C LEU A 120 -7.91 -0.02 15.96
N LEU A 121 -6.71 0.00 15.40
CA LEU A 121 -5.57 -0.77 15.91
C LEU A 121 -5.16 -0.31 17.31
N ALA A 122 -5.09 1.01 17.53
CA ALA A 122 -4.72 1.57 18.83
C ALA A 122 -5.66 1.13 19.94
N ARG A 123 -6.98 1.10 19.70
CA ARG A 123 -7.96 0.59 20.66
C ARG A 123 -7.71 -0.87 21.04
N SER A 124 -7.35 -1.71 20.06
CA SER A 124 -7.00 -3.10 20.34
C SER A 124 -5.69 -3.23 21.10
N LEU A 125 -4.70 -2.40 20.78
CA LEU A 125 -3.40 -2.39 21.47
C LEU A 125 -3.48 -1.86 22.90
N GLN A 126 -4.44 -0.99 23.23
CA GLN A 126 -4.65 -0.48 24.59
C GLN A 126 -5.06 -1.58 25.60
N THR A 127 -5.57 -2.71 25.12
CA THR A 127 -5.98 -3.83 25.98
C THR A 127 -4.83 -4.80 26.28
N LEU A 128 -3.67 -4.61 25.65
CA LEU A 128 -2.50 -5.45 25.83
C LEU A 128 -1.74 -5.11 27.13
N ALA A 129 -1.11 -6.10 27.73
CA ALA A 129 -0.13 -5.88 28.80
C ALA A 129 1.11 -5.14 28.25
N GLN A 130 1.86 -4.46 29.12
CA GLN A 130 3.01 -3.66 28.71
C GLN A 130 4.08 -4.46 27.95
N GLY A 131 4.32 -5.72 28.34
CA GLY A 131 5.25 -6.61 27.61
C GLY A 131 4.78 -6.91 26.18
N GLU A 132 3.50 -7.22 26.00
CA GLU A 132 2.90 -7.48 24.68
C GLU A 132 2.96 -6.25 23.77
N LEU A 133 2.81 -5.04 24.32
CA LEU A 133 2.93 -3.80 23.57
C LEU A 133 4.38 -3.58 23.09
N GLN A 134 5.38 -3.95 23.89
CA GLN A 134 6.78 -3.93 23.49
C GLN A 134 7.07 -4.93 22.37
N GLU A 135 6.53 -6.15 22.46
CA GLU A 135 6.62 -7.16 21.41
C GLU A 135 5.96 -6.68 20.09
N ALA A 136 4.79 -6.08 20.17
CA ALA A 136 4.12 -5.50 19.01
C ALA A 136 4.95 -4.38 18.36
N THR A 137 5.63 -3.57 19.16
CA THR A 137 6.54 -2.53 18.66
C THR A 137 7.74 -3.15 17.95
N ALA A 138 8.38 -4.15 18.54
CA ALA A 138 9.52 -4.85 17.95
C ALA A 138 9.13 -5.55 16.63
N LEU A 139 7.94 -6.17 16.59
CA LEU A 139 7.41 -6.77 15.36
C LEU A 139 7.20 -5.73 14.26
N ALA A 140 6.62 -4.57 14.58
CA ALA A 140 6.40 -3.51 13.61
C ALA A 140 7.72 -2.98 13.03
N GLN A 141 8.75 -2.80 13.86
CA GLN A 141 10.09 -2.39 13.43
C GLN A 141 10.76 -3.45 12.54
N PHE A 142 10.64 -4.72 12.92
CA PHE A 142 11.14 -5.84 12.13
C PHE A 142 10.47 -5.90 10.75
N MET A 143 9.15 -5.75 10.67
CA MET A 143 8.42 -5.72 9.40
C MET A 143 8.89 -4.57 8.50
N GLN A 144 9.13 -3.37 9.04
CA GLN A 144 9.67 -2.25 8.28
C GLN A 144 11.05 -2.57 7.69
N LYS A 145 11.95 -3.18 8.48
CA LYS A 145 13.28 -3.62 8.02
C LYS A 145 13.15 -4.65 6.89
N LEU A 146 12.29 -5.64 7.06
CA LEU A 146 12.06 -6.69 6.05
C LEU A 146 11.52 -6.11 4.74
N ILE A 147 10.57 -5.17 4.81
CA ILE A 147 10.05 -4.46 3.63
C ILE A 147 11.16 -3.72 2.89
N GLY A 148 12.03 -3.01 3.63
CA GLY A 148 13.17 -2.32 3.04
C GLY A 148 14.13 -3.27 2.30
N GLN A 149 14.41 -4.43 2.86
CA GLN A 149 15.23 -5.46 2.21
C GLN A 149 14.59 -6.00 0.93
N LEU A 150 13.30 -6.31 0.96
CA LEU A 150 12.56 -6.79 -0.22
C LEU A 150 12.54 -5.76 -1.35
N GLN A 151 12.37 -4.48 -1.02
CA GLN A 151 12.39 -3.39 -2.02
C GLN A 151 13.78 -3.18 -2.64
N ALA A 152 14.85 -3.34 -1.86
CA ALA A 152 16.22 -3.26 -2.36
C ALA A 152 16.53 -4.40 -3.34
N SER A 153 16.06 -5.61 -3.05
CA SER A 153 16.27 -6.80 -3.90
C SER A 153 15.50 -6.76 -5.24
N GLN A 154 14.46 -5.93 -5.36
CA GLN A 154 13.70 -5.77 -6.62
C GLN A 154 14.32 -4.75 -7.58
N LYS A 155 15.32 -3.99 -7.13
CA LYS A 155 16.01 -2.97 -7.95
C LYS A 155 17.30 -3.48 -8.60
N GLN A 156 17.70 -4.71 -8.30
CA GLN A 156 18.83 -5.41 -8.91
C GLN A 156 18.34 -6.36 -10.01
#